data_35bb6862793352649bac21c37fd487b6
#
_entry.id   35bb6862793352649bac21c37fd487b6
#
_cell.length_a   1.000
_cell.length_b   1.000
_cell.length_c   1.000
_cell.angle_alpha   90.00
_cell.angle_beta   90.00
_cell.angle_gamma   90.00
#
_symmetry.space_group_name_H-M   'P 1'
#
loop_
_entity.id
_entity.type
_entity.pdbx_description
1 polymer ?
#
loop_
_entity_poly.entity_id
_entity_poly.type
_entity_poly.pdbx_seq_one_letter_code
_entity_poly.pdbx_strand_id
1 'polypeptide(L)'
;MSNHPVRSGRSRRRVAAALAVSAAAALVLSSCSSSSDDGDTSEPDTTESSSGPALPPPSSVTLPPAHAGFDYQIAGPYQPPAGVTVVSRDHAVAPAPGMYNICYVNAFQAQSGAEKEWDPDLLLREANGKIVYDTNWNEAVLDIRTDAKRQRVAQKVDAWIDECAAKGYNAVEPDNYDSYTRSAGLLTAADVEALETVIAAHAHEKKLAIGQKNTVELAGDRQKVGLDFAVAEECGEQDECNGYVDAFGNLVYVIEYTEKGLSKACKGWGDKLSIVRRDRNVQPQGKSGHLRQTC
;
A
#
# COMPACT_ATOMS: atom_id res chain seq x y z
N MET A 1 9.33 -9.45 30.63
CA MET A 1 10.69 -9.40 30.06
C MET A 1 11.03 -10.80 29.57
N SER A 2 10.76 -11.10 28.33
CA SER A 2 11.14 -12.38 27.71
C SER A 2 11.69 -12.07 26.33
N ASN A 3 13.00 -12.23 26.21
CA ASN A 3 13.72 -12.13 24.95
C ASN A 3 13.40 -13.38 24.10
N HIS A 4 12.78 -13.19 22.94
CA HIS A 4 12.75 -14.21 21.91
C HIS A 4 13.54 -13.72 20.68
N PRO A 5 14.48 -14.55 20.19
CA PRO A 5 15.25 -14.19 19.01
C PRO A 5 14.40 -14.43 17.74
N VAL A 6 14.26 -13.41 16.93
CA VAL A 6 13.63 -13.48 15.60
C VAL A 6 14.58 -14.23 14.66
N ARG A 7 14.17 -15.42 14.22
CA ARG A 7 14.83 -16.17 13.15
C ARG A 7 14.30 -15.66 11.80
N SER A 8 15.16 -15.02 11.04
CA SER A 8 14.95 -14.75 9.63
C SER A 8 15.03 -16.06 8.83
N GLY A 9 13.93 -16.48 8.26
CA GLY A 9 13.84 -17.66 7.41
C GLY A 9 12.92 -17.43 6.24
N ARG A 10 13.35 -16.68 5.21
CA ARG A 10 12.69 -16.69 3.90
C ARG A 10 13.25 -17.83 3.07
N SER A 11 12.46 -18.89 2.91
CA SER A 11 12.72 -19.99 1.99
C SER A 11 12.42 -19.53 0.55
N ARG A 12 13.46 -19.39 -0.26
CA ARG A 12 13.32 -19.19 -1.71
C ARG A 12 12.85 -20.51 -2.34
N ARG A 13 11.58 -20.61 -2.71
CA ARG A 13 11.12 -21.67 -3.62
C ARG A 13 11.34 -21.20 -5.06
N ARG A 14 12.32 -21.79 -5.71
CA ARG A 14 12.51 -21.70 -7.17
C ARG A 14 11.38 -22.50 -7.82
N VAL A 15 10.52 -21.81 -8.58
CA VAL A 15 9.57 -22.47 -9.48
C VAL A 15 10.31 -22.72 -10.79
N ALA A 16 10.53 -23.99 -11.09
CA ALA A 16 11.07 -24.43 -12.39
C ALA A 16 9.91 -24.44 -13.40
N ALA A 17 10.02 -23.61 -14.43
CA ALA A 17 9.11 -23.65 -15.57
C ALA A 17 9.46 -24.82 -16.47
N ALA A 18 8.54 -25.76 -16.66
CA ALA A 18 8.62 -26.80 -17.67
C ALA A 18 7.91 -26.33 -18.94
N LEU A 19 8.67 -26.17 -20.01
CA LEU A 19 8.19 -25.94 -21.36
C LEU A 19 7.66 -27.25 -21.92
N ALA A 20 6.40 -27.27 -22.34
CA ALA A 20 5.88 -28.31 -23.24
C ALA A 20 5.43 -27.65 -24.55
N VAL A 21 6.15 -27.94 -25.61
CA VAL A 21 5.82 -27.62 -27.00
C VAL A 21 4.92 -28.71 -27.53
N SER A 22 3.80 -28.34 -28.15
CA SER A 22 3.12 -29.23 -29.09
C SER A 22 2.46 -28.40 -30.19
N ALA A 23 2.97 -28.57 -31.37
CA ALA A 23 2.45 -28.09 -32.64
C ALA A 23 1.41 -29.05 -33.20
N ALA A 24 0.34 -28.55 -33.75
CA ALA A 24 -0.40 -29.23 -34.82
C ALA A 24 -1.17 -28.22 -35.65
N ALA A 25 -0.82 -28.17 -36.93
CA ALA A 25 -1.43 -27.43 -37.99
C ALA A 25 -2.60 -28.20 -38.58
N ALA A 26 -3.66 -27.50 -39.00
CA ALA A 26 -4.50 -27.96 -40.12
C ALA A 26 -5.20 -26.77 -40.77
N LEU A 27 -4.89 -26.58 -42.04
CA LEU A 27 -5.58 -25.75 -43.03
C LEU A 27 -6.89 -26.42 -43.44
N VAL A 28 -7.94 -25.66 -43.77
CA VAL A 28 -8.77 -25.88 -44.97
C VAL A 28 -9.48 -24.59 -45.38
N LEU A 29 -9.55 -24.42 -46.70
CA LEU A 29 -9.94 -23.32 -47.52
C LEU A 29 -11.43 -23.21 -47.81
N SER A 30 -11.82 -21.99 -48.21
CA SER A 30 -12.78 -21.59 -49.28
C SER A 30 -14.28 -21.84 -49.10
N SER A 31 -15.09 -20.82 -49.28
CA SER A 31 -15.52 -20.29 -50.56
C SER A 31 -16.51 -19.17 -50.40
N CYS A 32 -16.48 -18.20 -51.34
CA CYS A 32 -17.44 -17.15 -51.54
C CYS A 32 -18.76 -17.69 -52.11
N SER A 33 -19.89 -17.09 -51.77
CA SER A 33 -20.96 -16.85 -52.70
C SER A 33 -21.88 -15.71 -52.23
N SER A 34 -22.19 -14.83 -53.15
CA SER A 34 -23.05 -13.64 -53.06
C SER A 34 -24.52 -14.02 -53.19
N SER A 35 -25.41 -13.31 -52.52
CA SER A 35 -26.44 -12.40 -53.10
C SER A 35 -27.65 -12.17 -52.20
N SER A 36 -27.96 -10.89 -52.06
CA SER A 36 -29.21 -10.13 -52.08
C SER A 36 -30.32 -10.37 -51.09
N ASP A 37 -30.64 -9.24 -50.38
CA ASP A 37 -31.91 -8.63 -50.00
C ASP A 37 -32.89 -9.46 -49.11
N ASP A 38 -33.17 -8.97 -47.92
CA ASP A 38 -34.33 -8.17 -47.54
C ASP A 38 -34.28 -7.88 -46.02
N GLY A 39 -34.78 -6.71 -45.61
CA GLY A 39 -34.66 -6.13 -44.31
C GLY A 39 -35.40 -6.91 -43.21
N ASP A 40 -34.79 -6.86 -42.06
CA ASP A 40 -35.54 -6.78 -40.76
C ASP A 40 -34.64 -6.16 -39.71
N THR A 41 -35.19 -5.21 -38.98
CA THR A 41 -34.62 -4.45 -37.90
C THR A 41 -34.36 -5.35 -36.70
N SER A 42 -33.07 -5.55 -36.38
CA SER A 42 -32.67 -6.07 -35.05
C SER A 42 -31.53 -5.20 -34.52
N GLU A 43 -31.80 -4.56 -33.41
CA GLU A 43 -30.83 -3.74 -32.66
C GLU A 43 -29.57 -4.52 -32.35
N PRO A 44 -28.37 -3.90 -32.42
CA PRO A 44 -27.16 -4.53 -31.91
C PRO A 44 -27.16 -4.48 -30.40
N ASP A 45 -27.10 -5.65 -29.80
CA ASP A 45 -26.80 -5.86 -28.41
C ASP A 45 -25.39 -5.30 -28.10
N THR A 46 -25.35 -4.04 -27.68
CA THR A 46 -24.14 -3.40 -27.16
C THR A 46 -23.88 -3.96 -25.77
N THR A 47 -23.01 -4.94 -25.69
CA THR A 47 -22.33 -5.29 -24.44
C THR A 47 -21.60 -4.04 -23.96
N GLU A 48 -22.26 -3.23 -23.14
CA GLU A 48 -21.61 -2.18 -22.37
C GLU A 48 -20.60 -2.85 -21.43
N SER A 49 -19.33 -2.75 -21.82
CA SER A 49 -18.21 -2.93 -20.89
C SER A 49 -18.36 -1.84 -19.83
N SER A 50 -18.85 -2.22 -18.66
CA SER A 50 -18.94 -1.35 -17.50
C SER A 50 -17.52 -0.98 -17.04
N SER A 51 -16.94 0.01 -17.72
CA SER A 51 -15.85 0.77 -17.15
C SER A 51 -16.43 1.61 -16.02
N GLY A 52 -16.15 1.26 -14.77
CA GLY A 52 -16.48 2.08 -13.63
C GLY A 52 -15.99 3.52 -13.85
N PRO A 53 -16.60 4.52 -13.20
CA PRO A 53 -16.23 5.92 -13.39
C PRO A 53 -14.74 6.09 -13.07
N ALA A 54 -13.99 6.63 -14.03
CA ALA A 54 -12.61 7.05 -13.80
C ALA A 54 -12.62 8.06 -12.64
N LEU A 55 -11.79 7.81 -11.63
CA LEU A 55 -11.62 8.74 -10.51
C LEU A 55 -11.21 10.12 -11.08
N PRO A 56 -11.83 11.22 -10.64
CA PRO A 56 -11.41 12.54 -11.08
C PRO A 56 -9.96 12.77 -10.68
N PRO A 57 -9.14 13.43 -11.53
CA PRO A 57 -7.78 13.78 -11.16
C PRO A 57 -7.81 14.65 -9.88
N PRO A 58 -6.87 14.49 -8.96
CA PRO A 58 -6.83 15.23 -7.70
C PRO A 58 -6.48 16.71 -7.92
N SER A 59 -7.46 17.51 -8.33
CA SER A 59 -7.27 18.93 -8.66
C SER A 59 -7.04 19.85 -7.46
N SER A 60 -6.92 19.32 -6.24
CA SER A 60 -6.76 20.14 -5.03
C SER A 60 -5.88 19.51 -3.95
N VAL A 61 -5.21 18.41 -4.21
CA VAL A 61 -4.34 17.72 -3.24
C VAL A 61 -2.94 18.31 -3.30
N THR A 62 -2.36 18.65 -2.14
CA THR A 62 -0.94 19.06 -2.04
C THR A 62 -0.09 17.83 -1.90
N LEU A 63 0.72 17.51 -2.91
CA LEU A 63 1.65 16.39 -2.87
C LEU A 63 2.81 16.64 -1.90
N PRO A 64 3.38 15.59 -1.29
CA PRO A 64 4.56 15.74 -0.46
C PRO A 64 5.78 16.18 -1.30
N PRO A 65 6.70 17.00 -0.73
CA PRO A 65 7.86 17.46 -1.46
C PRO A 65 8.84 16.30 -1.75
N ALA A 66 9.27 16.17 -3.00
CA ALA A 66 10.30 15.21 -3.37
C ALA A 66 11.65 15.53 -2.68
N HIS A 67 12.46 14.50 -2.42
CA HIS A 67 13.81 14.63 -1.84
C HIS A 67 13.84 15.53 -0.60
N ALA A 68 12.90 15.34 0.30
CA ALA A 68 12.75 16.08 1.54
C ALA A 68 13.50 15.42 2.70
N GLY A 69 13.91 16.19 3.68
CA GLY A 69 14.30 15.65 4.97
C GLY A 69 13.10 14.97 5.60
N PHE A 70 13.16 13.66 5.80
CA PHE A 70 12.06 12.82 6.26
C PHE A 70 12.33 12.23 7.63
N ASP A 71 11.28 12.14 8.46
CA ASP A 71 11.34 11.40 9.73
C ASP A 71 10.08 10.55 9.94
N TYR A 72 10.29 9.31 10.37
CA TYR A 72 9.25 8.31 10.59
C TYR A 72 9.01 8.14 12.08
N GLN A 73 7.87 8.64 12.61
CA GLN A 73 7.56 8.79 14.03
C GLN A 73 6.27 8.07 14.44
N ILE A 74 5.93 6.93 13.82
CA ILE A 74 4.65 6.25 14.03
C ILE A 74 4.50 5.65 15.44
N ALA A 75 5.60 5.27 16.11
CA ALA A 75 5.53 4.74 17.47
C ALA A 75 5.49 5.83 18.57
N GLY A 76 5.50 7.11 18.19
CA GLY A 76 5.33 8.21 19.11
C GLY A 76 6.01 9.49 18.63
N PRO A 77 5.38 10.65 18.90
CA PRO A 77 5.85 11.95 18.43
C PRO A 77 7.04 12.45 19.23
N TYR A 78 7.96 13.13 18.57
CA TYR A 78 9.01 13.95 19.17
C TYR A 78 9.33 15.12 18.26
N GLN A 79 10.14 16.07 18.76
CA GLN A 79 10.57 17.23 17.96
C GLN A 79 11.43 16.74 16.79
N PRO A 80 11.00 16.92 15.53
CA PRO A 80 11.79 16.52 14.39
C PRO A 80 13.16 17.24 14.36
N PRO A 81 14.24 16.56 14.00
CA PRO A 81 15.55 17.18 13.88
C PRO A 81 15.62 18.29 12.82
N ALA A 82 16.63 19.16 12.91
CA ALA A 82 16.87 20.19 11.89
C ALA A 82 17.03 19.55 10.50
N GLY A 83 16.46 20.18 9.47
CA GLY A 83 16.44 19.70 8.10
C GLY A 83 15.29 18.76 7.75
N VAL A 84 14.56 18.27 8.74
CA VAL A 84 13.30 17.52 8.49
C VAL A 84 12.20 18.48 8.09
N THR A 85 11.52 18.18 7.01
CA THR A 85 10.36 18.94 6.50
C THR A 85 9.14 18.07 6.27
N VAL A 86 9.29 16.75 6.31
CA VAL A 86 8.20 15.76 6.18
C VAL A 86 8.26 14.77 7.34
N VAL A 87 7.11 14.53 7.98
CA VAL A 87 7.00 13.61 9.12
C VAL A 87 5.79 12.70 8.94
N SER A 88 5.97 11.38 9.12
CA SER A 88 4.85 10.44 9.26
C SER A 88 4.60 10.15 10.73
N ARG A 89 3.34 10.25 11.17
CA ARG A 89 2.88 10.01 12.54
C ARG A 89 1.58 9.23 12.56
N ASP A 90 1.38 8.45 13.62
CA ASP A 90 0.13 7.76 13.89
C ASP A 90 -1.06 8.74 13.97
N HIS A 91 -2.23 8.32 13.48
CA HIS A 91 -3.45 9.14 13.43
C HIS A 91 -3.91 9.61 14.81
N ALA A 92 -3.59 8.87 15.88
CA ALA A 92 -3.99 9.21 17.23
C ALA A 92 -3.27 10.46 17.79
N VAL A 93 -2.13 10.87 17.19
CA VAL A 93 -1.33 12.00 17.68
C VAL A 93 -1.53 13.28 16.84
N ALA A 94 -0.98 14.40 17.29
CA ALA A 94 -1.02 15.66 16.55
C ALA A 94 0.06 15.71 15.46
N PRO A 95 -0.18 16.37 14.32
CA PRO A 95 0.85 16.64 13.31
C PRO A 95 1.97 17.53 13.86
N ALA A 96 3.16 17.45 13.25
CA ALA A 96 4.29 18.31 13.58
C ALA A 96 4.05 19.72 13.01
N PRO A 97 4.10 20.80 13.84
CA PRO A 97 3.83 22.14 13.33
C PRO A 97 4.82 22.59 12.26
N GLY A 98 4.30 23.23 11.19
CA GLY A 98 5.13 23.81 10.12
C GLY A 98 5.79 22.82 9.18
N MET A 99 5.37 21.56 9.19
CA MET A 99 5.88 20.49 8.33
C MET A 99 4.80 19.93 7.43
N TYR A 100 5.19 19.21 6.39
CA TYR A 100 4.29 18.32 5.68
C TYR A 100 4.08 17.06 6.53
N ASN A 101 2.85 16.74 6.87
CA ASN A 101 2.53 15.65 7.77
C ASN A 101 1.78 14.54 7.05
N ILE A 102 2.30 13.32 7.15
CA ILE A 102 1.69 12.09 6.66
C ILE A 102 1.04 11.39 7.86
N CYS A 103 -0.23 11.07 7.76
CA CYS A 103 -1.00 10.40 8.78
C CYS A 103 -0.97 8.89 8.55
N TYR A 104 -0.30 8.16 9.44
CA TYR A 104 -0.28 6.70 9.42
C TYR A 104 -1.60 6.14 9.97
N VAL A 105 -2.20 5.19 9.25
CA VAL A 105 -3.37 4.43 9.68
C VAL A 105 -3.18 2.94 9.35
N ASN A 106 -3.51 2.03 10.27
CA ASN A 106 -3.48 0.59 9.99
C ASN A 106 -4.79 0.20 9.29
N ALA A 107 -4.78 0.14 7.97
CA ALA A 107 -5.99 0.03 7.16
C ALA A 107 -6.40 -1.41 6.83
N PHE A 108 -5.47 -2.37 6.86
CA PHE A 108 -5.70 -3.75 6.39
C PHE A 108 -5.60 -4.81 7.48
N GLN A 109 -5.20 -4.43 8.68
CA GLN A 109 -5.08 -5.32 9.83
C GLN A 109 -5.64 -4.65 11.09
N ALA A 110 -6.14 -5.44 12.03
CA ALA A 110 -6.43 -4.96 13.38
C ALA A 110 -5.12 -4.95 14.18
N GLN A 111 -4.76 -3.82 14.77
CA GLN A 111 -3.58 -3.73 15.64
C GLN A 111 -3.62 -4.79 16.72
N SER A 112 -2.44 -5.21 17.16
CA SER A 112 -2.31 -6.25 18.19
C SER A 112 -3.11 -5.91 19.44
N GLY A 113 -4.08 -6.78 19.77
CA GLY A 113 -4.99 -6.61 20.91
C GLY A 113 -6.24 -5.77 20.63
N ALA A 114 -6.39 -5.20 19.43
CA ALA A 114 -7.53 -4.38 19.03
C ALA A 114 -8.62 -5.15 18.24
N GLU A 115 -8.56 -6.50 18.22
CA GLU A 115 -9.52 -7.34 17.46
C GLU A 115 -10.97 -7.09 17.89
N LYS A 116 -11.19 -6.74 19.16
CA LYS A 116 -12.53 -6.46 19.70
C LYS A 116 -13.13 -5.14 19.21
N GLU A 117 -12.33 -4.29 18.62
CA GLU A 117 -12.77 -3.04 18.02
C GLU A 117 -13.36 -3.23 16.62
N TRP A 118 -13.25 -4.45 16.09
CA TRP A 118 -13.76 -4.84 14.79
C TRP A 118 -14.91 -5.83 14.95
N ASP A 119 -15.89 -5.73 14.06
CA ASP A 119 -16.93 -6.73 13.98
C ASP A 119 -16.33 -8.11 13.70
N PRO A 120 -16.75 -9.18 14.41
CA PRO A 120 -16.08 -10.47 14.33
C PRO A 120 -16.02 -11.11 12.94
N ASP A 121 -16.93 -10.73 12.05
CA ASP A 121 -16.96 -11.20 10.65
C ASP A 121 -16.07 -10.40 9.71
N LEU A 122 -15.51 -9.27 10.18
CA LEU A 122 -14.46 -8.51 9.48
C LEU A 122 -13.05 -9.00 9.79
N LEU A 123 -12.87 -9.93 10.70
CA LEU A 123 -11.60 -10.60 10.92
C LEU A 123 -11.49 -11.82 10.00
N LEU A 124 -10.45 -11.86 9.17
CA LEU A 124 -10.24 -12.94 8.21
C LEU A 124 -10.07 -14.29 8.92
N ARG A 125 -10.79 -15.31 8.44
CA ARG A 125 -10.74 -16.64 9.03
C ARG A 125 -10.43 -17.72 8.01
N GLU A 126 -9.66 -18.70 8.45
CA GLU A 126 -9.50 -19.98 7.78
C GLU A 126 -10.82 -20.78 7.81
N ALA A 127 -10.91 -21.83 6.99
CA ALA A 127 -12.09 -22.71 6.93
C ALA A 127 -12.48 -23.36 8.27
N ASN A 128 -11.51 -23.54 9.18
CA ASN A 128 -11.73 -24.06 10.54
C ASN A 128 -12.25 -22.99 11.54
N GLY A 129 -12.44 -21.75 11.09
CA GLY A 129 -12.91 -20.62 11.90
C GLY A 129 -11.81 -19.87 12.66
N LYS A 130 -10.54 -20.29 12.57
CA LYS A 130 -9.42 -19.61 13.22
C LYS A 130 -9.12 -18.29 12.50
N ILE A 131 -8.90 -17.21 13.28
CA ILE A 131 -8.49 -15.91 12.75
C ILE A 131 -7.09 -16.03 12.16
N VAL A 132 -6.90 -15.41 11.00
CA VAL A 132 -5.60 -15.28 10.34
C VAL A 132 -4.85 -14.10 10.93
N TYR A 133 -3.63 -14.33 11.38
CA TYR A 133 -2.75 -13.31 11.94
C TYR A 133 -1.50 -13.12 11.08
N ASP A 134 -1.09 -11.88 10.94
CA ASP A 134 0.29 -11.58 10.63
C ASP A 134 1.15 -11.91 11.86
N THR A 135 1.93 -12.97 11.77
CA THR A 135 2.72 -13.46 12.91
C THR A 135 3.93 -12.59 13.24
N ASN A 136 4.32 -11.66 12.37
CA ASN A 136 5.43 -10.75 12.64
C ASN A 136 5.03 -9.65 13.64
N TRP A 137 3.78 -9.19 13.56
CA TRP A 137 3.25 -8.10 14.36
C TRP A 137 2.15 -8.54 15.33
N ASN A 138 1.68 -9.79 15.22
CA ASN A 138 0.54 -10.32 15.98
C ASN A 138 -0.72 -9.48 15.71
N GLU A 139 -0.95 -9.13 14.46
CA GLU A 139 -2.09 -8.36 14.00
C GLU A 139 -3.05 -9.24 13.21
N ALA A 140 -4.35 -9.14 13.49
CA ALA A 140 -5.36 -9.91 12.77
C ALA A 140 -5.63 -9.28 11.40
N VAL A 141 -5.53 -10.10 10.34
CA VAL A 141 -5.82 -9.67 8.97
C VAL A 141 -7.32 -9.40 8.82
N LEU A 142 -7.70 -8.31 8.15
CA LEU A 142 -9.10 -7.98 7.90
C LEU A 142 -9.65 -8.76 6.70
N ASP A 143 -10.92 -9.15 6.78
CA ASP A 143 -11.63 -9.85 5.70
C ASP A 143 -12.22 -8.84 4.72
N ILE A 144 -11.54 -8.64 3.61
CA ILE A 144 -11.90 -7.69 2.57
C ILE A 144 -12.32 -8.37 1.25
N ARG A 145 -12.68 -9.67 1.29
CA ARG A 145 -13.00 -10.48 0.11
C ARG A 145 -14.26 -10.06 -0.62
N THR A 146 -15.16 -9.35 0.02
CA THR A 146 -16.44 -8.91 -0.58
C THR A 146 -16.60 -7.40 -0.51
N ASP A 147 -17.34 -6.81 -1.46
CA ASP A 147 -17.62 -5.37 -1.47
C ASP A 147 -18.28 -4.91 -0.17
N ALA A 148 -19.25 -5.69 0.34
CA ALA A 148 -19.94 -5.35 1.58
C ALA A 148 -19.00 -5.27 2.78
N LYS A 149 -17.99 -6.16 2.86
CA LYS A 149 -16.95 -6.10 3.91
C LYS A 149 -15.98 -4.97 3.68
N ARG A 150 -15.52 -4.76 2.44
CA ARG A 150 -14.66 -3.62 2.09
C ARG A 150 -15.29 -2.29 2.49
N GLN A 151 -16.58 -2.09 2.20
CA GLN A 151 -17.29 -0.87 2.60
C GLN A 151 -17.33 -0.68 4.13
N ARG A 152 -17.53 -1.73 4.90
CA ARG A 152 -17.53 -1.64 6.38
C ARG A 152 -16.12 -1.40 6.94
N VAL A 153 -15.09 -2.00 6.36
CA VAL A 153 -13.69 -1.72 6.73
C VAL A 153 -13.36 -0.27 6.37
N ALA A 154 -13.66 0.15 5.13
CA ALA A 154 -13.44 1.52 4.68
C ALA A 154 -14.14 2.53 5.60
N GLN A 155 -15.39 2.30 5.98
CA GLN A 155 -16.12 3.21 6.89
C GLN A 155 -15.36 3.49 8.21
N LYS A 156 -14.66 2.49 8.75
CA LYS A 156 -13.86 2.69 9.96
C LYS A 156 -12.56 3.42 9.66
N VAL A 157 -11.88 3.07 8.56
CA VAL A 157 -10.65 3.73 8.12
C VAL A 157 -10.92 5.19 7.73
N ASP A 158 -12.02 5.46 7.05
CA ASP A 158 -12.46 6.79 6.65
C ASP A 158 -12.67 7.71 7.87
N ALA A 159 -13.17 7.17 8.99
CA ALA A 159 -13.29 7.94 10.23
C ALA A 159 -11.90 8.40 10.75
N TRP A 160 -10.87 7.56 10.64
CA TRP A 160 -9.50 7.97 11.00
C TRP A 160 -8.92 8.97 10.00
N ILE A 161 -9.23 8.83 8.71
CA ILE A 161 -8.85 9.81 7.68
C ILE A 161 -9.51 11.16 7.94
N ASP A 162 -10.78 11.16 8.34
CA ASP A 162 -11.49 12.38 8.74
C ASP A 162 -10.84 13.06 9.94
N GLU A 163 -10.39 12.27 10.93
CA GLU A 163 -9.61 12.79 12.06
C GLU A 163 -8.28 13.38 11.61
N CYS A 164 -7.56 12.71 10.68
CA CYS A 164 -6.31 13.22 10.12
C CYS A 164 -6.52 14.57 9.42
N ALA A 165 -7.56 14.69 8.58
CA ALA A 165 -7.91 15.94 7.92
C ALA A 165 -8.26 17.05 8.95
N ALA A 166 -9.07 16.72 9.94
CA ALA A 166 -9.48 17.68 10.99
C ALA A 166 -8.29 18.14 11.85
N LYS A 167 -7.29 17.28 12.08
CA LYS A 167 -6.04 17.62 12.78
C LYS A 167 -5.08 18.45 11.93
N GLY A 168 -5.28 18.56 10.61
CA GLY A 168 -4.43 19.32 9.70
C GLY A 168 -3.25 18.53 9.13
N TYR A 169 -3.36 17.23 9.01
CA TYR A 169 -2.45 16.42 8.20
C TYR A 169 -2.59 16.76 6.71
N ASN A 170 -1.57 16.48 5.92
CA ASN A 170 -1.52 16.76 4.48
C ASN A 170 -1.73 15.51 3.63
N ALA A 171 -1.43 14.35 4.17
CA ALA A 171 -1.51 13.07 3.49
C ALA A 171 -1.86 11.94 4.46
N VAL A 172 -2.24 10.79 3.93
CA VAL A 172 -2.40 9.53 4.66
C VAL A 172 -1.49 8.43 4.11
N GLU A 173 -1.09 7.52 4.99
CA GLU A 173 -0.30 6.32 4.72
C GLU A 173 -1.09 5.13 5.26
N PRO A 174 -1.93 4.46 4.43
CA PRO A 174 -2.62 3.24 4.81
C PRO A 174 -1.64 2.08 4.87
N ASP A 175 -1.39 1.55 6.06
CA ASP A 175 -0.43 0.45 6.26
C ASP A 175 -1.06 -0.92 6.07
N ASN A 176 -0.18 -1.89 5.82
CA ASN A 176 -0.50 -3.30 5.60
C ASN A 176 -1.20 -3.58 4.25
N TYR A 177 -0.97 -2.74 3.24
CA TYR A 177 -1.44 -2.95 1.87
C TYR A 177 -0.99 -4.33 1.31
N ASP A 178 0.14 -4.85 1.77
CA ASP A 178 0.68 -6.17 1.45
C ASP A 178 0.05 -7.34 2.24
N SER A 179 -1.04 -7.13 2.99
CA SER A 179 -1.71 -8.16 3.81
C SER A 179 -2.10 -9.41 3.03
N TYR A 180 -2.39 -9.29 1.72
CA TYR A 180 -2.71 -10.46 0.89
C TYR A 180 -1.56 -11.48 0.87
N THR A 181 -0.30 -11.06 0.99
CA THR A 181 0.85 -11.96 1.05
C THR A 181 0.93 -12.74 2.37
N ARG A 182 0.24 -12.26 3.42
CA ARG A 182 0.20 -12.83 4.77
C ARG A 182 -1.17 -13.41 5.15
N SER A 183 -2.07 -13.49 4.20
CA SER A 183 -3.47 -13.89 4.37
C SER A 183 -3.72 -15.40 4.32
N ALA A 184 -2.67 -16.25 4.41
CA ALA A 184 -2.77 -17.69 4.15
C ALA A 184 -3.35 -18.03 2.76
N GLY A 185 -3.20 -17.15 1.77
CA GLY A 185 -3.72 -17.30 0.43
C GLY A 185 -5.24 -17.02 0.28
N LEU A 186 -5.85 -16.44 1.30
CA LEU A 186 -7.29 -16.15 1.32
C LEU A 186 -7.64 -14.78 0.72
N LEU A 187 -6.68 -13.87 0.63
CA LEU A 187 -6.80 -12.58 -0.05
C LEU A 187 -5.93 -12.56 -1.31
N THR A 188 -6.34 -11.78 -2.26
CA THR A 188 -5.63 -11.52 -3.52
C THR A 188 -5.15 -10.07 -3.59
N ALA A 189 -4.23 -9.77 -4.51
CA ALA A 189 -3.84 -8.38 -4.83
C ALA A 189 -5.07 -7.52 -5.22
N ALA A 190 -6.01 -8.08 -5.99
CA ALA A 190 -7.23 -7.39 -6.38
C ALA A 190 -8.13 -7.01 -5.18
N ASP A 191 -8.14 -7.81 -4.12
CA ASP A 191 -8.92 -7.49 -2.91
C ASP A 191 -8.35 -6.27 -2.19
N VAL A 192 -7.02 -6.18 -2.06
CA VAL A 192 -6.37 -5.03 -1.41
C VAL A 192 -6.45 -3.77 -2.28
N GLU A 193 -6.27 -3.88 -3.60
CA GLU A 193 -6.46 -2.76 -4.54
C GLU A 193 -7.89 -2.22 -4.47
N ALA A 194 -8.88 -3.10 -4.41
CA ALA A 194 -10.28 -2.68 -4.35
C ALA A 194 -10.61 -1.91 -3.06
N LEU A 195 -10.05 -2.30 -1.91
CA LEU A 195 -10.21 -1.53 -0.67
C LEU A 195 -9.43 -0.21 -0.76
N GLU A 196 -8.18 -0.25 -1.20
CA GLU A 196 -7.33 0.94 -1.29
C GLU A 196 -7.92 2.00 -2.23
N THR A 197 -8.59 1.57 -3.33
CA THR A 197 -9.29 2.49 -4.23
C THR A 197 -10.41 3.27 -3.51
N VAL A 198 -11.16 2.60 -2.63
CA VAL A 198 -12.22 3.27 -1.85
C VAL A 198 -11.60 4.26 -0.86
N ILE A 199 -10.54 3.85 -0.15
CA ILE A 199 -9.82 4.69 0.80
C ILE A 199 -9.19 5.90 0.09
N ALA A 200 -8.59 5.70 -1.08
CA ALA A 200 -7.97 6.78 -1.87
C ALA A 200 -8.99 7.83 -2.31
N ALA A 201 -10.16 7.40 -2.77
CA ALA A 201 -11.23 8.31 -3.13
C ALA A 201 -11.66 9.18 -1.95
N HIS A 202 -11.83 8.59 -0.75
CA HIS A 202 -12.19 9.33 0.47
C HIS A 202 -11.09 10.30 0.91
N ALA A 203 -9.81 9.88 0.88
CA ALA A 203 -8.67 10.74 1.19
C ALA A 203 -8.65 11.98 0.28
N HIS A 204 -8.88 11.80 -1.02
CA HIS A 204 -8.94 12.90 -1.99
C HIS A 204 -10.13 13.84 -1.75
N GLU A 205 -11.31 13.32 -1.37
CA GLU A 205 -12.46 14.16 -0.96
C GLU A 205 -12.11 15.05 0.23
N LYS A 206 -11.27 14.55 1.17
CA LYS A 206 -10.75 15.32 2.30
C LYS A 206 -9.52 16.16 1.96
N LYS A 207 -9.10 16.20 0.68
CA LYS A 207 -7.93 16.95 0.20
C LYS A 207 -6.60 16.46 0.77
N LEU A 208 -6.53 15.20 1.17
CA LEU A 208 -5.31 14.53 1.60
C LEU A 208 -4.70 13.76 0.44
N ALA A 209 -3.38 13.85 0.27
CA ALA A 209 -2.65 12.92 -0.59
C ALA A 209 -2.64 11.52 0.04
N ILE A 210 -2.50 10.48 -0.76
CA ILE A 210 -2.47 9.11 -0.26
C ILE A 210 -1.26 8.35 -0.78
N GLY A 211 -0.57 7.64 0.12
CA GLY A 211 0.66 6.91 -0.17
C GLY A 211 0.46 5.42 -0.26
N GLN A 212 1.07 4.80 -1.27
CA GLN A 212 1.24 3.35 -1.31
C GLN A 212 2.22 2.90 -0.24
N LYS A 213 1.82 2.01 0.65
CA LYS A 213 2.75 1.38 1.60
C LYS A 213 3.26 0.06 1.05
N ASN A 214 4.58 -0.03 0.81
CA ASN A 214 5.24 -1.24 0.30
C ASN A 214 4.63 -1.78 -1.00
N THR A 215 4.72 -3.10 -1.28
CA THR A 215 4.09 -3.77 -2.44
C THR A 215 4.54 -3.22 -3.80
N VAL A 216 5.85 -3.24 -4.06
CA VAL A 216 6.44 -2.74 -5.31
C VAL A 216 5.81 -3.36 -6.56
N GLU A 217 5.35 -4.60 -6.48
CA GLU A 217 4.68 -5.33 -7.55
C GLU A 217 3.32 -4.74 -7.95
N LEU A 218 2.69 -3.93 -7.08
CA LEU A 218 1.43 -3.24 -7.38
C LEU A 218 1.65 -1.75 -7.73
N ALA A 219 2.89 -1.26 -7.69
CA ALA A 219 3.18 0.15 -7.95
C ALA A 219 2.76 0.61 -9.37
N GLY A 220 2.75 -0.31 -10.34
CA GLY A 220 2.28 -0.04 -11.69
C GLY A 220 0.80 0.33 -11.80
N ASP A 221 -0.02 -0.12 -10.84
CA ASP A 221 -1.45 0.13 -10.79
C ASP A 221 -1.84 1.42 -10.03
N ARG A 222 -0.84 2.21 -9.58
CA ARG A 222 -1.06 3.40 -8.74
C ARG A 222 -2.12 4.36 -9.27
N GLN A 223 -2.17 4.58 -10.58
CA GLN A 223 -3.14 5.51 -11.21
C GLN A 223 -4.56 4.94 -11.17
N LYS A 224 -4.71 3.63 -11.38
CA LYS A 224 -5.99 2.92 -11.29
C LYS A 224 -6.54 2.97 -9.86
N VAL A 225 -5.67 2.80 -8.88
CA VAL A 225 -6.03 2.80 -7.45
C VAL A 225 -6.20 4.23 -6.92
N GLY A 226 -5.49 5.20 -7.48
CA GLY A 226 -5.56 6.60 -7.07
C GLY A 226 -4.46 6.99 -6.06
N LEU A 227 -3.27 6.37 -6.15
CA LEU A 227 -2.15 6.62 -5.22
C LEU A 227 -1.21 7.70 -5.73
N ASP A 228 -0.78 8.60 -4.86
CA ASP A 228 -0.04 9.82 -5.18
C ASP A 228 1.47 9.70 -4.96
N PHE A 229 1.90 9.00 -3.94
CA PHE A 229 3.30 8.81 -3.55
C PHE A 229 3.53 7.41 -2.98
N ALA A 230 4.77 7.08 -2.61
CA ALA A 230 5.07 5.79 -1.98
C ALA A 230 5.82 5.96 -0.66
N VAL A 231 5.52 5.07 0.29
CA VAL A 231 6.29 4.83 1.51
C VAL A 231 6.83 3.41 1.44
N ALA A 232 8.14 3.30 1.25
CA ALA A 232 8.79 2.03 0.94
C ALA A 232 9.77 1.64 2.06
N GLU A 233 9.47 0.55 2.75
CA GLU A 233 10.36 -0.02 3.75
C GLU A 233 11.32 -1.01 3.10
N GLU A 234 12.60 -0.87 3.45
CA GLU A 234 13.67 -1.80 3.04
C GLU A 234 13.88 -1.90 1.50
N CYS A 235 13.43 -0.92 0.70
CA CYS A 235 13.58 -1.02 -0.76
C CYS A 235 15.05 -1.05 -1.21
N GLY A 236 15.96 -0.37 -0.48
CA GLY A 236 17.40 -0.47 -0.71
C GLY A 236 17.97 -1.83 -0.28
N GLU A 237 17.52 -2.39 0.85
CA GLU A 237 17.93 -3.72 1.29
C GLU A 237 17.50 -4.80 0.29
N GLN A 238 16.28 -4.68 -0.26
CA GLN A 238 15.66 -5.65 -1.18
C GLN A 238 15.98 -5.40 -2.66
N ASP A 239 16.67 -4.30 -3.00
CA ASP A 239 16.95 -3.88 -4.37
C ASP A 239 15.68 -3.56 -5.20
N GLU A 240 14.64 -2.99 -4.56
CA GLU A 240 13.30 -2.75 -5.12
C GLU A 240 12.99 -1.27 -5.38
N CYS A 241 13.86 -0.33 -4.96
CA CYS A 241 13.60 1.12 -5.08
C CYS A 241 13.32 1.56 -6.53
N ASN A 242 13.89 0.88 -7.53
CA ASN A 242 13.62 1.15 -8.95
C ASN A 242 12.13 1.09 -9.29
N GLY A 243 11.43 0.04 -8.83
CA GLY A 243 10.02 -0.16 -9.16
C GLY A 243 9.14 0.97 -8.61
N TYR A 244 9.46 1.49 -7.42
CA TYR A 244 8.76 2.66 -6.87
C TYR A 244 9.08 3.93 -7.67
N VAL A 245 10.35 4.14 -8.05
CA VAL A 245 10.75 5.32 -8.83
C VAL A 245 10.12 5.30 -10.21
N ASP A 246 10.03 4.15 -10.86
CA ASP A 246 9.38 4.00 -12.17
C ASP A 246 7.89 4.37 -12.09
N ALA A 247 7.23 4.08 -10.98
CA ALA A 247 5.82 4.38 -10.77
C ALA A 247 5.56 5.80 -10.25
N PHE A 248 6.29 6.25 -9.22
CA PHE A 248 6.02 7.48 -8.46
C PHE A 248 7.05 8.60 -8.71
N GLY A 249 8.06 8.36 -9.56
CA GLY A 249 9.15 9.31 -9.74
C GLY A 249 9.94 9.53 -8.44
N ASN A 250 10.16 10.78 -8.07
CA ASN A 250 10.89 11.13 -6.85
C ASN A 250 9.98 11.24 -5.60
N LEU A 251 8.67 10.95 -5.71
CA LEU A 251 7.74 10.99 -4.60
C LEU A 251 7.76 9.67 -3.83
N VAL A 252 8.94 9.26 -3.36
CA VAL A 252 9.18 8.03 -2.62
C VAL A 252 9.88 8.33 -1.30
N TYR A 253 9.28 7.88 -0.21
CA TYR A 253 9.77 8.00 1.16
C TYR A 253 10.28 6.63 1.61
N VAL A 254 11.58 6.52 1.82
CA VAL A 254 12.26 5.25 2.08
C VAL A 254 12.59 5.13 3.56
N ILE A 255 12.20 4.03 4.17
CA ILE A 255 12.59 3.66 5.52
C ILE A 255 13.47 2.41 5.45
N GLU A 256 14.69 2.51 5.92
CA GLU A 256 15.60 1.38 6.05
C GLU A 256 15.78 1.00 7.52
N TYR A 257 16.01 -0.27 7.79
CA TYR A 257 16.23 -0.76 9.15
C TYR A 257 17.63 -1.28 9.38
N THR A 258 18.41 -1.48 8.30
CA THR A 258 19.80 -1.93 8.37
C THR A 258 20.76 -0.86 7.82
N GLU A 259 22.01 -0.91 8.26
CA GLU A 259 23.08 -0.07 7.71
C GLU A 259 23.33 -0.38 6.22
N LYS A 260 23.24 -1.64 5.87
CA LYS A 260 23.39 -2.11 4.49
C LYS A 260 22.27 -1.57 3.59
N GLY A 261 21.01 -1.60 4.03
CA GLY A 261 19.89 -1.03 3.32
C GLY A 261 20.08 0.47 3.11
N LEU A 262 20.36 1.22 4.20
CA LEU A 262 20.66 2.65 4.10
C LEU A 262 21.78 2.95 3.10
N SER A 263 22.90 2.22 3.19
CA SER A 263 24.04 2.43 2.30
C SER A 263 23.68 2.20 0.82
N LYS A 264 22.88 1.16 0.53
CA LYS A 264 22.41 0.90 -0.84
C LYS A 264 21.43 1.98 -1.32
N ALA A 265 20.45 2.35 -0.49
CA ALA A 265 19.48 3.39 -0.82
C ALA A 265 20.17 4.73 -1.07
N CYS A 266 21.08 5.14 -0.18
CA CYS A 266 21.86 6.39 -0.34
C CYS A 266 22.72 6.38 -1.60
N LYS A 267 23.40 5.29 -1.89
CA LYS A 267 24.25 5.19 -3.08
C LYS A 267 23.46 5.26 -4.39
N GLY A 268 22.28 4.64 -4.42
CA GLY A 268 21.45 4.61 -5.64
C GLY A 268 20.56 5.83 -5.81
N TRP A 269 20.08 6.40 -4.70
CA TRP A 269 18.93 7.30 -4.69
C TRP A 269 19.06 8.49 -3.73
N GLY A 270 20.17 8.64 -3.03
CA GLY A 270 20.36 9.66 -2.01
C GLY A 270 20.23 11.11 -2.49
N ASP A 271 20.36 11.33 -3.80
CA ASP A 271 20.18 12.62 -4.46
C ASP A 271 18.75 12.86 -4.99
N LYS A 272 17.83 11.91 -4.83
CA LYS A 272 16.49 11.93 -5.43
C LYS A 272 15.36 11.62 -4.46
N LEU A 273 15.56 10.69 -3.55
CA LEU A 273 14.53 10.19 -2.66
C LEU A 273 14.69 10.72 -1.23
N SER A 274 13.60 10.67 -0.47
CA SER A 274 13.58 10.99 0.95
C SER A 274 13.90 9.73 1.74
N ILE A 275 15.11 9.62 2.30
CA ILE A 275 15.61 8.37 2.90
C ILE A 275 15.93 8.56 4.37
N VAL A 276 15.42 7.67 5.21
CA VAL A 276 15.73 7.59 6.63
C VAL A 276 15.94 6.15 7.06
N ARG A 277 16.97 5.90 7.90
CA ARG A 277 17.09 4.65 8.64
C ARG A 277 16.54 4.82 10.04
N ARG A 278 15.71 3.88 10.46
CA ARG A 278 15.15 3.81 11.80
C ARG A 278 15.49 2.47 12.47
N ASP A 279 15.35 2.44 13.78
CA ASP A 279 15.20 1.15 14.47
C ASP A 279 13.84 0.51 14.11
N ARG A 280 13.74 -0.83 14.16
CA ARG A 280 12.52 -1.56 13.75
C ARG A 280 11.27 -1.24 14.58
N ASN A 281 11.45 -0.75 15.81
CA ASN A 281 10.34 -0.37 16.66
C ASN A 281 9.99 1.12 16.54
N VAL A 282 10.69 1.84 15.66
CA VAL A 282 10.51 3.29 15.38
C VAL A 282 10.45 4.11 16.68
N GLN A 283 11.32 3.77 17.66
CA GLN A 283 11.31 4.37 18.98
C GLN A 283 11.44 5.90 18.94
N PRO A 284 10.63 6.63 19.72
CA PRO A 284 10.76 8.08 19.84
C PRO A 284 12.13 8.48 20.39
N GLN A 285 12.60 9.68 20.02
CA GLN A 285 13.83 10.25 20.56
C GLN A 285 13.80 10.27 22.11
N GLY A 286 14.91 9.87 22.71
CA GLY A 286 15.02 9.74 24.17
C GLY A 286 14.58 8.40 24.74
N LYS A 287 14.02 7.51 23.94
CA LYS A 287 13.73 6.11 24.34
C LYS A 287 14.91 5.20 23.98
N SER A 288 15.07 4.15 24.79
CA SER A 288 16.09 3.13 24.51
C SER A 288 15.84 2.48 23.16
N GLY A 289 16.91 2.32 22.36
CA GLY A 289 16.82 1.72 21.03
C GLY A 289 16.52 2.72 19.90
N HIS A 290 16.22 3.99 20.21
CA HIS A 290 16.04 4.99 19.17
C HIS A 290 17.25 5.08 18.25
N LEU A 291 17.00 4.98 16.96
CA LEU A 291 17.97 5.17 15.90
C LEU A 291 17.34 6.04 14.80
N ARG A 292 18.07 7.05 14.34
CA ARG A 292 17.77 7.80 13.14
C ARG A 292 19.06 8.16 12.41
N GLN A 293 19.14 7.79 11.15
CA GLN A 293 20.26 8.15 10.25
C GLN A 293 19.69 8.49 8.87
N THR A 294 20.39 9.34 8.14
CA THR A 294 20.03 9.74 6.76
C THR A 294 21.25 9.65 5.87
N CYS A 295 21.09 9.82 4.61
CA CYS A 295 22.20 10.06 3.71
C CYS A 295 22.85 11.39 4.03
#